data_f1c16587c08ff0ff66d7834e0e151b4b
#
_entry.id   f1c16587c08ff0ff66d7834e0e151b4b
#
_cell.length_a   1.000
_cell.length_b   1.000
_cell.length_c   1.000
_cell.angle_alpha   90.00
_cell.angle_beta   90.00
_cell.angle_gamma   90.00
#
_symmetry.space_group_name_H-M   'P 1'
#
loop_
_entity.id
_entity.type
_entity.pdbx_description
1 polymer ?
#
loop_
_entity_poly.entity_id
_entity_poly.type
_entity_poly.pdbx_seq_one_letter_code
_entity_poly.pdbx_strand_id
1 'polypeptide(L)'
;MGILFRLAELLLILVPLAGALYAGWRTFRRVGGRRDEVPGDDAPAARPLPDADAGRDRTVLWRTIVRTVEEHDRIDARWLDYELDAAKLLDFPLMTDVGDPKVMAFHKAKLRADLLRPARAEDLLDDRQSAAEYLSAVEDYVTAFNAAEAEAQRLRRSDFSREAQQRMSRAQNLLRVAADSSATPGERAQSLELADRELEGLVVLPQATRLGIERGIAGELGR
;
A
#
# COMPACT_ATOMS: atom_id res chain seq x y z
N MET A 1 26.83 8.07 15.59
CA MET A 1 27.28 8.04 14.20
C MET A 1 26.51 7.06 13.29
N GLY A 2 25.53 6.29 13.79
CA GLY A 2 24.78 5.31 12.99
C GLY A 2 23.62 5.85 12.16
N ILE A 3 23.07 7.04 12.50
CA ILE A 3 21.85 7.58 11.84
C ILE A 3 22.18 8.21 10.49
N LEU A 4 23.33 8.88 10.39
CA LEU A 4 23.79 9.48 9.12
C LEU A 4 24.13 8.44 8.05
N PHE A 5 24.66 7.28 8.43
CA PHE A 5 24.95 6.19 7.51
C PHE A 5 23.68 5.53 6.94
N ARG A 6 22.65 5.32 7.77
CA ARG A 6 21.36 4.77 7.32
C ARG A 6 20.59 5.76 6.45
N LEU A 7 20.71 7.07 6.70
CA LEU A 7 20.12 8.10 5.85
C LEU A 7 20.80 8.17 4.48
N ALA A 8 22.12 8.01 4.43
CA ALA A 8 22.88 7.95 3.18
C ALA A 8 22.55 6.69 2.36
N GLU A 9 22.38 5.54 3.02
CA GLU A 9 22.04 4.27 2.39
C GLU A 9 20.61 4.30 1.80
N LEU A 10 19.65 4.91 2.53
CA LEU A 10 18.28 5.10 2.10
C LEU A 10 18.18 6.09 0.93
N LEU A 11 19.00 7.14 0.95
CA LEU A 11 19.08 8.15 -0.11
C LEU A 11 19.72 7.55 -1.38
N LEU A 12 20.67 6.61 -1.25
CA LEU A 12 21.34 5.93 -2.34
C LEU A 12 20.40 4.98 -3.10
N ILE A 13 19.38 4.43 -2.42
CA ILE A 13 18.37 3.54 -3.03
C ILE A 13 17.20 4.37 -3.61
N LEU A 14 16.82 5.47 -2.95
CA LEU A 14 15.64 6.28 -3.31
C LEU A 14 15.92 7.21 -4.51
N VAL A 15 17.15 7.71 -4.65
CA VAL A 15 17.53 8.61 -5.74
C VAL A 15 17.49 7.93 -7.13
N PRO A 16 18.00 6.69 -7.35
CA PRO A 16 17.89 6.05 -8.65
C PRO A 16 16.46 5.63 -8.99
N LEU A 17 15.64 5.30 -7.97
CA LEU A 17 14.24 4.94 -8.19
C LEU A 17 13.40 6.17 -8.60
N ALA A 18 13.57 7.29 -7.93
CA ALA A 18 12.93 8.57 -8.29
C ALA A 18 13.44 9.09 -9.64
N GLY A 19 14.71 8.89 -9.94
CA GLY A 19 15.32 9.27 -11.24
C GLY A 19 14.77 8.47 -12.42
N ALA A 20 14.55 7.18 -12.25
CA ALA A 20 13.99 6.31 -13.29
C ALA A 20 12.50 6.65 -13.57
N LEU A 21 11.73 6.93 -12.53
CA LEU A 21 10.33 7.36 -12.64
C LEU A 21 10.21 8.76 -13.26
N TYR A 22 11.07 9.70 -12.87
CA TYR A 22 11.07 11.06 -13.42
C TYR A 22 11.53 11.10 -14.88
N ALA A 23 12.53 10.29 -15.27
CA ALA A 23 13.00 10.20 -16.65
C ALA A 23 11.92 9.56 -17.56
N GLY A 24 11.20 8.55 -17.10
CA GLY A 24 10.06 7.94 -17.80
C GLY A 24 8.93 8.94 -18.03
N TRP A 25 8.57 9.73 -17.00
CA TRP A 25 7.52 10.75 -17.08
C TRP A 25 7.90 11.93 -18.00
N ARG A 26 9.16 12.35 -17.99
CA ARG A 26 9.65 13.46 -18.84
C ARG A 26 9.72 13.09 -20.32
N THR A 27 10.04 11.84 -20.65
CA THR A 27 10.00 11.34 -22.02
C THR A 27 8.57 11.19 -22.52
N PHE A 28 7.64 10.77 -21.66
CA PHE A 28 6.22 10.66 -22.01
C PHE A 28 5.57 12.03 -22.30
N ARG A 29 5.93 13.10 -21.58
CA ARG A 29 5.46 14.48 -21.86
C ARG A 29 6.03 15.09 -23.13
N ARG A 30 7.19 14.64 -23.63
CA ARG A 30 7.84 15.21 -24.82
C ARG A 30 7.33 14.64 -26.15
N VAL A 31 6.67 13.50 -26.13
CA VAL A 31 6.13 12.86 -27.35
C VAL A 31 4.82 13.52 -27.83
N GLY A 32 4.17 14.33 -26.98
CA GLY A 32 2.88 14.99 -27.29
C GLY A 32 2.95 16.32 -28.07
N GLY A 33 4.11 16.82 -28.49
CA GLY A 33 4.19 18.12 -29.12
C GLY A 33 5.41 18.32 -29.99
N ARG A 34 5.35 17.95 -31.24
CA ARG A 34 6.04 18.66 -32.33
C ARG A 34 5.56 18.14 -33.69
N ARG A 35 4.60 18.82 -34.27
CA ARG A 35 4.48 18.96 -35.71
C ARG A 35 5.12 20.32 -36.04
N ASP A 36 6.27 20.29 -36.68
CA ASP A 36 6.75 21.40 -37.51
C ASP A 36 7.19 20.80 -38.85
N GLU A 37 6.56 21.28 -39.86
CA GLU A 37 6.85 21.01 -41.29
C GLU A 37 8.20 21.61 -41.66
N VAL A 38 9.00 20.84 -42.43
CA VAL A 38 10.04 21.34 -43.29
C VAL A 38 9.93 20.60 -44.62
N PRO A 39 9.87 21.31 -45.78
CA PRO A 39 9.72 20.69 -47.10
C PRO A 39 11.08 20.41 -47.75
N GLY A 40 11.16 19.28 -48.46
CA GLY A 40 12.03 19.06 -49.60
C GLY A 40 13.34 18.29 -49.34
N ASP A 41 13.46 17.04 -49.77
CA ASP A 41 14.21 16.62 -50.94
C ASP A 41 14.08 15.12 -51.21
N ASP A 42 13.99 14.75 -52.47
CA ASP A 42 13.69 13.41 -52.96
C ASP A 42 14.82 12.40 -52.67
N ALA A 43 14.61 11.45 -51.79
CA ALA A 43 15.24 10.12 -51.78
C ALA A 43 14.20 9.08 -51.38
N PRO A 44 14.12 7.88 -51.98
CA PRO A 44 13.22 6.84 -51.53
C PRO A 44 13.70 6.28 -50.17
N ALA A 45 13.40 6.99 -49.12
CA ALA A 45 13.58 6.51 -47.76
C ALA A 45 12.66 5.33 -47.54
N ALA A 46 13.22 4.19 -47.21
CA ALA A 46 12.48 3.04 -46.70
C ALA A 46 11.52 3.53 -45.59
N ARG A 47 10.20 3.47 -45.84
CA ARG A 47 9.19 3.77 -44.84
C ARG A 47 9.44 2.88 -43.63
N PRO A 48 9.70 3.43 -42.45
CA PRO A 48 9.65 2.65 -41.23
C PRO A 48 8.27 2.00 -41.16
N LEU A 49 8.21 0.71 -40.99
CA LEU A 49 6.95 -0.01 -40.85
C LEU A 49 6.27 0.54 -39.59
N PRO A 50 5.08 1.20 -39.70
CA PRO A 50 4.41 1.82 -38.53
C PRO A 50 4.06 0.79 -37.44
N ASP A 51 3.95 -0.49 -37.77
CA ASP A 51 3.55 -1.56 -36.89
C ASP A 51 4.60 -1.98 -35.85
N ALA A 52 5.90 -1.81 -36.13
CA ALA A 52 6.96 -2.26 -35.22
C ALA A 52 7.10 -1.36 -33.98
N ASP A 53 6.91 -0.06 -34.13
CA ASP A 53 6.99 0.90 -33.03
C ASP A 53 5.73 0.88 -32.17
N ALA A 54 4.56 0.78 -32.79
CA ALA A 54 3.29 0.61 -32.09
C ALA A 54 3.26 -0.70 -31.26
N GLY A 55 3.84 -1.79 -31.78
CA GLY A 55 3.97 -3.05 -31.05
C GLY A 55 4.90 -2.96 -29.86
N ARG A 56 6.03 -2.22 -29.98
CA ARG A 56 6.97 -1.98 -28.87
C ARG A 56 6.33 -1.13 -27.76
N ASP A 57 5.65 -0.05 -28.14
CA ASP A 57 4.97 0.85 -27.22
C ASP A 57 3.89 0.09 -26.42
N ARG A 58 3.10 -0.75 -27.11
CA ARG A 58 2.09 -1.60 -26.45
C ARG A 58 2.71 -2.60 -25.48
N THR A 59 3.86 -3.20 -25.84
CA THR A 59 4.57 -4.12 -24.96
C THR A 59 5.13 -3.42 -23.72
N VAL A 60 5.65 -2.21 -23.87
CA VAL A 60 6.16 -1.39 -22.74
C VAL A 60 5.02 -1.00 -21.82
N LEU A 61 3.91 -0.52 -22.39
CA LEU A 61 2.71 -0.17 -21.62
C LEU A 61 2.18 -1.39 -20.84
N TRP A 62 2.08 -2.55 -21.48
CA TRP A 62 1.66 -3.79 -20.86
C TRP A 62 2.50 -4.15 -19.63
N ARG A 63 3.84 -4.13 -19.78
CA ARG A 63 4.74 -4.42 -18.65
C ARG A 63 4.58 -3.43 -17.51
N THR A 64 4.34 -2.17 -17.83
CA THR A 64 4.12 -1.12 -16.83
C THR A 64 2.83 -1.37 -16.07
N ILE A 65 1.72 -1.66 -16.79
CA ILE A 65 0.43 -1.97 -16.15
C ILE A 65 0.56 -3.18 -15.23
N VAL A 66 1.14 -4.29 -15.71
CA VAL A 66 1.30 -5.51 -14.89
C VAL A 66 2.08 -5.22 -13.61
N ARG A 67 3.21 -4.51 -13.71
CA ARG A 67 4.00 -4.13 -12.52
C ARG A 67 3.23 -3.24 -11.57
N THR A 68 2.39 -2.36 -12.09
CA THR A 68 1.56 -1.47 -11.26
C THR A 68 0.49 -2.26 -10.51
N VAL A 69 -0.14 -3.26 -11.15
CA VAL A 69 -1.09 -4.16 -10.49
C VAL A 69 -0.39 -4.98 -9.40
N GLU A 70 0.79 -5.53 -9.69
CA GLU A 70 1.59 -6.27 -8.70
C GLU A 70 2.01 -5.40 -7.51
N GLU A 71 2.33 -4.12 -7.75
CA GLU A 71 2.66 -3.17 -6.68
C GLU A 71 1.44 -2.82 -5.83
N HIS A 72 0.27 -2.62 -6.47
CA HIS A 72 -0.99 -2.42 -5.77
C HIS A 72 -1.28 -3.61 -4.85
N ASP A 73 -1.23 -4.85 -5.36
CA ASP A 73 -1.41 -6.07 -4.58
C ASP A 73 -0.44 -6.18 -3.40
N ARG A 74 0.82 -5.78 -3.61
CA ARG A 74 1.85 -5.82 -2.57
C ARG A 74 1.55 -4.87 -1.43
N ILE A 75 1.10 -3.65 -1.73
CA ILE A 75 0.72 -2.67 -0.70
C ILE A 75 -0.56 -3.09 0.00
N ASP A 76 -1.55 -3.63 -0.73
CA ASP A 76 -2.76 -4.20 -0.14
C ASP A 76 -2.44 -5.33 0.85
N ALA A 77 -1.54 -6.24 0.49
CA ALA A 77 -1.09 -7.30 1.39
C ALA A 77 -0.39 -6.76 2.65
N ARG A 78 0.46 -5.72 2.51
CA ARG A 78 1.11 -5.06 3.67
C ARG A 78 0.08 -4.38 4.58
N TRP A 79 -0.95 -3.75 4.00
CA TRP A 79 -2.03 -3.14 4.78
C TRP A 79 -2.86 -4.22 5.48
N LEU A 80 -3.19 -5.30 4.78
CA LEU A 80 -3.94 -6.42 5.35
C LEU A 80 -3.26 -7.03 6.58
N ASP A 81 -1.92 -7.03 6.64
CA ASP A 81 -1.20 -7.45 7.85
C ASP A 81 -1.54 -6.59 9.07
N TYR A 82 -1.80 -5.27 8.89
CA TYR A 82 -2.25 -4.40 9.99
C TYR A 82 -3.72 -4.65 10.35
N GLU A 83 -4.55 -5.03 9.38
CA GLU A 83 -5.97 -5.31 9.61
C GLU A 83 -6.22 -6.68 10.26
N LEU A 84 -5.32 -7.65 10.07
CA LEU A 84 -5.50 -9.02 10.56
C LEU A 84 -4.65 -9.33 11.78
N ASP A 85 -3.46 -8.75 11.91
CA ASP A 85 -2.54 -9.00 13.04
C ASP A 85 -2.74 -7.94 14.12
N ALA A 86 -3.55 -8.29 15.14
CA ALA A 86 -3.78 -7.45 16.31
C ALA A 86 -2.49 -7.09 17.07
N ALA A 87 -1.47 -7.97 17.07
CA ALA A 87 -0.22 -7.70 17.75
C ALA A 87 0.56 -6.61 17.01
N LYS A 88 0.66 -6.72 15.68
CA LYS A 88 1.28 -5.70 14.82
C LYS A 88 0.55 -4.36 14.94
N LEU A 89 -0.79 -4.39 14.93
CA LEU A 89 -1.60 -3.19 15.09
C LEU A 89 -1.31 -2.48 16.42
N LEU A 90 -1.26 -3.22 17.53
CA LEU A 90 -0.99 -2.65 18.85
C LEU A 90 0.47 -2.22 19.03
N ASP A 91 1.40 -2.70 18.21
CA ASP A 91 2.77 -2.19 18.15
C ASP A 91 2.87 -0.86 17.38
N PHE A 92 1.95 -0.62 16.43
CA PHE A 92 1.91 0.55 15.56
C PHE A 92 0.50 1.17 15.50
N PRO A 93 -0.04 1.62 16.65
CA PRO A 93 -1.44 2.04 16.77
C PRO A 93 -1.79 3.26 15.90
N LEU A 94 -0.81 4.07 15.47
CA LEU A 94 -1.01 5.17 14.55
C LEU A 94 -1.72 4.73 13.27
N MET A 95 -1.46 3.51 12.77
CA MET A 95 -2.05 3.03 11.52
C MET A 95 -3.59 2.94 11.55
N THR A 96 -4.21 2.98 12.74
CA THR A 96 -5.68 3.04 12.91
C THR A 96 -6.21 4.43 13.24
N ASP A 97 -5.33 5.40 13.44
CA ASP A 97 -5.75 6.76 13.75
C ASP A 97 -6.10 7.54 12.48
N VAL A 98 -7.36 7.51 12.10
CA VAL A 98 -7.88 8.29 10.96
C VAL A 98 -7.83 9.80 11.19
N GLY A 99 -7.53 10.27 12.40
CA GLY A 99 -7.26 11.68 12.71
C GLY A 99 -5.86 12.12 12.28
N ASP A 100 -4.91 11.20 12.14
CA ASP A 100 -3.58 11.53 11.66
C ASP A 100 -3.60 11.89 10.16
N PRO A 101 -2.99 13.02 9.75
CA PRO A 101 -3.00 13.46 8.36
C PRO A 101 -2.36 12.48 7.38
N LYS A 102 -1.32 11.73 7.78
CA LYS A 102 -0.64 10.75 6.92
C LYS A 102 -1.49 9.51 6.73
N VAL A 103 -2.14 9.04 7.80
CA VAL A 103 -3.07 7.90 7.75
C VAL A 103 -4.30 8.26 6.92
N MET A 104 -4.85 9.46 7.09
CA MET A 104 -5.95 9.94 6.25
C MET A 104 -5.55 10.05 4.78
N ALA A 105 -4.35 10.59 4.47
CA ALA A 105 -3.84 10.67 3.10
C ALA A 105 -3.68 9.28 2.48
N PHE A 106 -3.17 8.32 3.24
CA PHE A 106 -3.05 6.93 2.83
C PHE A 106 -4.43 6.33 2.49
N HIS A 107 -5.42 6.42 3.36
CA HIS A 107 -6.76 5.88 3.08
C HIS A 107 -7.44 6.53 1.87
N LYS A 108 -7.25 7.85 1.69
CA LYS A 108 -7.76 8.56 0.50
C LYS A 108 -7.09 8.06 -0.79
N ALA A 109 -5.78 7.88 -0.76
CA ALA A 109 -5.04 7.38 -1.91
C ALA A 109 -5.40 5.93 -2.24
N LYS A 110 -5.55 5.07 -1.20
CA LYS A 110 -6.05 3.70 -1.34
C LYS A 110 -7.40 3.65 -2.04
N LEU A 111 -8.37 4.41 -1.53
CA LEU A 111 -9.71 4.46 -2.14
C LEU A 111 -9.66 4.86 -3.62
N ARG A 112 -8.82 5.84 -3.97
CA ARG A 112 -8.66 6.27 -5.38
C ARG A 112 -8.05 5.16 -6.23
N ALA A 113 -7.02 4.48 -5.74
CA ALA A 113 -6.37 3.38 -6.46
C ALA A 113 -7.34 2.20 -6.67
N ASP A 114 -8.12 1.85 -5.63
CA ASP A 114 -9.13 0.79 -5.68
C ASP A 114 -10.23 1.11 -6.71
N LEU A 115 -10.74 2.35 -6.73
CA LEU A 115 -11.77 2.77 -7.68
C LEU A 115 -11.31 2.76 -9.14
N LEU A 116 -10.02 2.99 -9.38
CA LEU A 116 -9.43 3.00 -10.72
C LEU A 116 -8.85 1.63 -11.13
N ARG A 117 -8.87 0.67 -10.22
CA ARG A 117 -8.31 -0.66 -10.47
C ARG A 117 -9.08 -1.36 -11.59
N PRO A 118 -8.40 -1.80 -12.66
CA PRO A 118 -9.06 -2.51 -13.75
C PRO A 118 -9.48 -3.92 -13.30
N ALA A 119 -10.55 -4.44 -13.88
CA ALA A 119 -10.96 -5.84 -13.67
C ALA A 119 -9.91 -6.80 -14.24
N ARG A 120 -9.27 -6.43 -15.35
CA ARG A 120 -8.15 -7.14 -15.97
C ARG A 120 -7.14 -6.12 -16.49
N ALA A 121 -5.86 -6.42 -16.38
CA ALA A 121 -4.78 -5.54 -16.83
C ALA A 121 -4.90 -5.19 -18.33
N GLU A 122 -5.44 -6.11 -19.14
CA GLU A 122 -5.69 -5.93 -20.58
C GLU A 122 -6.63 -4.78 -20.87
N ASP A 123 -7.60 -4.51 -20.00
CA ASP A 123 -8.62 -3.48 -20.20
C ASP A 123 -8.02 -2.05 -20.32
N LEU A 124 -6.80 -1.85 -19.81
CA LEU A 124 -6.07 -0.58 -19.88
C LEU A 124 -5.17 -0.44 -21.13
N LEU A 125 -4.99 -1.49 -21.95
CA LEU A 125 -4.09 -1.42 -23.10
C LEU A 125 -4.59 -0.49 -24.21
N ASP A 126 -5.89 -0.36 -24.34
CA ASP A 126 -6.54 0.41 -25.41
C ASP A 126 -7.04 1.79 -24.92
N ASP A 127 -6.93 2.05 -23.61
CA ASP A 127 -7.25 3.34 -22.98
C ASP A 127 -6.04 3.90 -22.22
N ARG A 128 -5.22 4.68 -22.94
CA ARG A 128 -4.01 5.29 -22.36
C ARG A 128 -4.29 6.27 -21.23
N GLN A 129 -5.47 6.92 -21.25
CA GLN A 129 -5.83 7.86 -20.21
C GLN A 129 -6.15 7.13 -18.91
N SER A 130 -7.03 6.14 -18.96
CA SER A 130 -7.35 5.31 -17.79
C SER A 130 -6.10 4.60 -17.26
N ALA A 131 -5.21 4.12 -18.14
CA ALA A 131 -3.94 3.57 -17.73
C ALA A 131 -3.08 4.59 -16.95
N ALA A 132 -2.93 5.81 -17.44
CA ALA A 132 -2.15 6.86 -16.77
C ALA A 132 -2.77 7.27 -15.42
N GLU A 133 -4.10 7.36 -15.34
CA GLU A 133 -4.83 7.68 -14.12
C GLU A 133 -4.64 6.58 -13.05
N TYR A 134 -4.73 5.31 -13.44
CA TYR A 134 -4.49 4.19 -12.53
C TYR A 134 -3.05 4.13 -12.03
N LEU A 135 -2.06 4.28 -12.94
CA LEU A 135 -0.65 4.33 -12.56
C LEU A 135 -0.37 5.45 -11.54
N SER A 136 -0.89 6.66 -11.79
CA SER A 136 -0.74 7.79 -10.87
C SER A 136 -1.40 7.50 -9.52
N ALA A 137 -2.59 6.88 -9.51
CA ALA A 137 -3.29 6.57 -8.28
C ALA A 137 -2.55 5.53 -7.42
N VAL A 138 -1.96 4.52 -8.03
CA VAL A 138 -1.14 3.53 -7.31
C VAL A 138 0.15 4.15 -6.80
N GLU A 139 0.81 5.04 -7.56
CA GLU A 139 1.99 5.78 -7.09
C GLU A 139 1.68 6.62 -5.85
N ASP A 140 0.55 7.37 -5.89
CA ASP A 140 0.06 8.15 -4.74
C ASP A 140 -0.20 7.23 -3.53
N TYR A 141 -0.83 6.06 -3.76
CA TYR A 141 -1.16 5.10 -2.71
C TYR A 141 0.10 4.52 -2.05
N VAL A 142 1.06 4.04 -2.84
CA VAL A 142 2.35 3.53 -2.35
C VAL A 142 3.08 4.58 -1.53
N THR A 143 3.14 5.81 -2.04
CA THR A 143 3.82 6.93 -1.37
C THR A 143 3.17 7.28 -0.04
N ALA A 144 1.85 7.40 -0.02
CA ALA A 144 1.10 7.75 1.19
C ALA A 144 1.17 6.63 2.25
N PHE A 145 1.04 5.36 1.83
CA PHE A 145 1.19 4.21 2.74
C PHE A 145 2.59 4.17 3.38
N ASN A 146 3.64 4.29 2.58
CA ASN A 146 5.01 4.29 3.09
C ASN A 146 5.26 5.44 4.07
N ALA A 147 4.68 6.62 3.82
CA ALA A 147 4.80 7.78 4.73
C ALA A 147 4.06 7.54 6.06
N ALA A 148 2.86 6.95 6.03
CA ALA A 148 2.10 6.58 7.22
C ALA A 148 2.81 5.49 8.03
N GLU A 149 3.28 4.42 7.36
CA GLU A 149 3.98 3.32 8.00
C GLU A 149 5.31 3.76 8.63
N ALA A 150 6.10 4.58 7.94
CA ALA A 150 7.34 5.12 8.49
C ALA A 150 7.08 5.97 9.74
N GLU A 151 6.02 6.77 9.76
CA GLU A 151 5.62 7.53 10.94
C GLU A 151 5.16 6.62 12.08
N ALA A 152 4.34 5.62 11.79
CA ALA A 152 3.91 4.63 12.76
C ALA A 152 5.10 3.88 13.38
N GLN A 153 6.09 3.51 12.57
CA GLN A 153 7.32 2.86 13.04
C GLN A 153 8.19 3.80 13.88
N ARG A 154 8.20 5.10 13.57
CA ARG A 154 8.93 6.12 14.33
C ARG A 154 8.31 6.34 15.70
N LEU A 155 6.99 6.48 15.76
CA LEU A 155 6.25 6.76 16.98
C LEU A 155 6.04 5.51 17.83
N ARG A 156 5.71 4.38 17.19
CA ARG A 156 5.30 3.16 17.88
C ARG A 156 4.19 3.48 18.92
N ARG A 157 4.48 3.23 20.20
CA ARG A 157 3.57 3.53 21.33
C ARG A 157 4.02 4.78 22.11
N SER A 158 4.97 5.58 21.59
CA SER A 158 5.58 6.69 22.37
C SER A 158 4.60 7.82 22.70
N ASP A 159 3.55 7.97 21.90
CA ASP A 159 2.53 9.00 22.08
C ASP A 159 1.51 8.65 23.19
N PHE A 160 1.58 7.42 23.68
CA PHE A 160 0.72 6.95 24.75
C PHE A 160 1.41 7.05 26.10
N SER A 161 0.64 7.35 27.17
CA SER A 161 1.12 7.31 28.54
C SER A 161 1.66 5.92 28.91
N ARG A 162 2.49 5.84 29.92
CA ARG A 162 3.02 4.53 30.42
C ARG A 162 1.88 3.58 30.81
N GLU A 163 0.82 4.10 31.42
CA GLU A 163 -0.35 3.32 31.77
C GLU A 163 -1.07 2.77 30.53
N ALA A 164 -1.29 3.61 29.52
CA ALA A 164 -1.87 3.19 28.24
C ALA A 164 -1.03 2.13 27.54
N GLN A 165 0.31 2.28 27.53
CA GLN A 165 1.22 1.28 26.98
C GLN A 165 1.13 -0.06 27.72
N GLN A 166 0.97 -0.04 29.06
CA GLN A 166 0.75 -1.26 29.85
C GLN A 166 -0.60 -1.92 29.54
N ARG A 167 -1.67 -1.12 29.39
CA ARG A 167 -2.98 -1.62 28.96
C ARG A 167 -2.92 -2.28 27.59
N MET A 168 -2.29 -1.65 26.61
CA MET A 168 -2.06 -2.25 25.29
C MET A 168 -1.26 -3.55 25.36
N SER A 169 -0.25 -3.63 26.22
CA SER A 169 0.54 -4.86 26.39
C SER A 169 -0.28 -5.99 26.99
N ARG A 170 -1.18 -5.69 27.97
CA ARG A 170 -2.12 -6.69 28.50
C ARG A 170 -3.12 -7.12 27.43
N ALA A 171 -3.70 -6.17 26.68
CA ALA A 171 -4.61 -6.47 25.59
C ALA A 171 -3.95 -7.36 24.53
N GLN A 172 -2.72 -7.10 24.14
CA GLN A 172 -1.97 -7.92 23.19
C GLN A 172 -1.80 -9.36 23.67
N ASN A 173 -1.53 -9.58 24.97
CA ASN A 173 -1.47 -10.92 25.54
C ASN A 173 -2.84 -11.62 25.54
N LEU A 174 -3.91 -10.90 25.88
CA LEU A 174 -5.28 -11.42 25.88
C LEU A 174 -5.73 -11.78 24.46
N LEU A 175 -5.44 -10.95 23.46
CA LEU A 175 -5.75 -11.25 22.05
C LEU A 175 -4.99 -12.47 21.54
N ARG A 176 -3.78 -12.70 22.03
CA ARG A 176 -3.03 -13.93 21.71
C ARG A 176 -3.75 -15.17 22.25
N VAL A 177 -4.27 -15.12 23.48
CA VAL A 177 -5.07 -16.23 24.03
C VAL A 177 -6.39 -16.38 23.27
N ALA A 178 -7.07 -15.28 22.91
CA ALA A 178 -8.29 -15.32 22.12
C ALA A 178 -8.10 -15.96 20.74
N ALA A 179 -6.91 -15.80 20.14
CA ALA A 179 -6.55 -16.39 18.86
C ALA A 179 -6.00 -17.83 18.97
N ASP A 180 -5.61 -18.30 20.16
CA ASP A 180 -4.99 -19.61 20.35
C ASP A 180 -6.02 -20.72 20.24
N SER A 181 -5.89 -21.56 19.23
CA SER A 181 -6.78 -22.73 19.00
C SER A 181 -6.63 -23.83 20.07
N SER A 182 -5.57 -23.82 20.89
CA SER A 182 -5.39 -24.76 22.00
C SER A 182 -6.21 -24.39 23.25
N ALA A 183 -6.63 -23.13 23.39
CA ALA A 183 -7.49 -22.68 24.47
C ALA A 183 -8.96 -23.03 24.21
N THR A 184 -9.74 -23.22 25.26
CA THR A 184 -11.17 -23.50 25.12
C THR A 184 -11.93 -22.32 24.53
N PRO A 185 -13.06 -22.56 23.84
CA PRO A 185 -13.86 -21.44 23.29
C PRO A 185 -14.30 -20.42 24.35
N GLY A 186 -14.59 -20.89 25.57
CA GLY A 186 -14.97 -20.02 26.71
C GLY A 186 -13.80 -19.11 27.14
N GLU A 187 -12.60 -19.65 27.30
CA GLU A 187 -11.39 -18.88 27.64
C GLU A 187 -11.05 -17.87 26.55
N ARG A 188 -11.19 -18.26 25.29
CA ARG A 188 -10.94 -17.38 24.14
C ARG A 188 -11.94 -16.22 24.11
N ALA A 189 -13.23 -16.48 24.30
CA ALA A 189 -14.26 -15.45 24.36
C ALA A 189 -14.06 -14.48 25.53
N GLN A 190 -13.74 -15.01 26.73
CA GLN A 190 -13.43 -14.19 27.89
C GLN A 190 -12.18 -13.32 27.67
N SER A 191 -11.14 -13.88 27.04
CA SER A 191 -9.91 -13.14 26.75
C SER A 191 -10.16 -12.00 25.75
N LEU A 192 -11.01 -12.21 24.73
CA LEU A 192 -11.41 -11.16 23.81
C LEU A 192 -12.14 -10.02 24.52
N GLU A 193 -13.11 -10.34 25.39
CA GLU A 193 -13.85 -9.34 26.17
C GLU A 193 -12.93 -8.53 27.10
N LEU A 194 -11.97 -9.19 27.75
CA LEU A 194 -11.00 -8.51 28.60
C LEU A 194 -10.05 -7.62 27.78
N ALA A 195 -9.64 -8.06 26.58
CA ALA A 195 -8.83 -7.26 25.68
C ALA A 195 -9.56 -5.98 25.25
N ASP A 196 -10.84 -6.07 24.93
CA ASP A 196 -11.67 -4.91 24.59
C ASP A 196 -11.69 -3.87 25.72
N ARG A 197 -11.84 -4.31 26.96
CA ARG A 197 -11.81 -3.40 28.13
C ARG A 197 -10.45 -2.71 28.29
N GLU A 198 -9.36 -3.42 28.04
CA GLU A 198 -8.03 -2.83 28.10
C GLU A 198 -7.78 -1.81 26.96
N LEU A 199 -8.42 -2.00 25.82
CA LEU A 199 -8.28 -1.12 24.64
C LEU A 199 -9.27 0.05 24.65
N GLU A 200 -10.28 0.03 25.53
CA GLU A 200 -11.30 1.07 25.58
C GLU A 200 -10.68 2.48 25.74
N GLY A 201 -11.00 3.38 24.80
CA GLY A 201 -10.48 4.73 24.77
C GLY A 201 -9.00 4.86 24.31
N LEU A 202 -8.36 3.77 23.91
CA LEU A 202 -6.97 3.78 23.42
C LEU A 202 -6.88 3.47 21.91
N VAL A 203 -7.39 2.31 21.52
CA VAL A 203 -7.31 1.81 20.13
C VAL A 203 -8.58 1.06 19.81
N VAL A 204 -9.12 1.29 18.63
CA VAL A 204 -10.24 0.51 18.10
C VAL A 204 -9.71 -0.60 17.22
N LEU A 205 -10.02 -1.86 17.56
CA LEU A 205 -9.65 -2.99 16.72
C LEU A 205 -10.43 -2.92 15.40
N PRO A 206 -9.75 -3.09 14.23
CA PRO A 206 -10.44 -3.20 12.96
C PRO A 206 -11.48 -4.31 12.97
N GLN A 207 -12.58 -4.08 12.26
CA GLN A 207 -13.67 -5.06 12.18
C GLN A 207 -13.20 -6.42 11.63
N ALA A 208 -12.28 -6.39 10.66
CA ALA A 208 -11.70 -7.60 10.07
C ALA A 208 -10.96 -8.44 11.12
N THR A 209 -10.13 -7.81 11.96
CA THR A 209 -9.42 -8.46 13.07
C THR A 209 -10.39 -9.09 14.06
N ARG A 210 -11.39 -8.32 14.51
CA ARG A 210 -12.40 -8.79 15.46
C ARG A 210 -13.17 -9.99 14.92
N LEU A 211 -13.73 -9.88 13.70
CA LEU A 211 -14.47 -10.96 13.05
C LEU A 211 -13.60 -12.20 12.81
N GLY A 212 -12.31 -12.03 12.54
CA GLY A 212 -11.38 -13.14 12.41
C GLY A 212 -11.23 -13.94 13.72
N ILE A 213 -11.06 -13.24 14.84
CA ILE A 213 -10.97 -13.85 16.17
C ILE A 213 -12.31 -14.53 16.57
N GLU A 214 -13.43 -13.84 16.38
CA GLU A 214 -14.77 -14.36 16.71
C GLU A 214 -15.10 -15.63 15.91
N ARG A 215 -14.81 -15.65 14.58
CA ARG A 215 -14.98 -16.87 13.76
C ARG A 215 -14.06 -18.01 14.21
N GLY A 216 -12.83 -17.67 14.61
CA GLY A 216 -11.92 -18.64 15.19
C GLY A 216 -12.48 -19.25 16.49
N ILE A 217 -13.08 -18.44 17.36
CA ILE A 217 -13.72 -18.89 18.61
C ILE A 217 -14.94 -19.80 18.30
N ALA A 218 -15.74 -19.43 17.30
CA ALA A 218 -16.88 -20.24 16.84
C ALA A 218 -16.48 -21.56 16.18
N GLY A 219 -15.20 -21.80 15.92
CA GLY A 219 -14.70 -23.02 15.31
C GLY A 219 -14.91 -23.09 13.78
N GLU A 220 -15.17 -21.95 13.13
CA GLU A 220 -15.43 -21.90 11.68
C GLU A 220 -14.16 -21.89 10.82
N LEU A 221 -12.98 -21.60 11.41
CA LEU A 221 -11.67 -21.52 10.73
C LEU A 221 -10.92 -22.87 10.64
N GLY A 222 -11.51 -23.96 11.13
CA GLY A 222 -10.88 -25.28 11.23
C GLY A 222 -11.57 -26.40 10.42
N ARG A 223 -12.42 -26.06 9.44
CA ARG A 223 -13.06 -27.06 8.56
C ARG A 223 -12.63 -26.89 7.12
#